data_81f21454bc5753d6fdf61b874de61737
#
_entry.id   81f21454bc5753d6fdf61b874de61737
#
_cell.length_a   1.000
_cell.length_b   1.000
_cell.length_c   1.000
_cell.angle_alpha   90.00
_cell.angle_beta   90.00
_cell.angle_gamma   90.00
#
_symmetry.space_group_name_H-M   'P 1'
#
loop_
_entity.id
_entity.type
_entity.pdbx_description
1 polymer ?
#
loop_
_entity_poly.entity_id
_entity_poly.type
_entity_poly.pdbx_seq_one_letter_code
_entity_poly.pdbx_strand_id
1 'polypeptide(L)'
;VVDEDGWHRIANQNAYIDSTIPIEALESLRHNVELHKINHLKDTRDTLNKIAQTSSSTAFWAIPQTYPEPELSTYELPAANSGHLIRASTVAEGWLNLTYRVMTSGEHQYPETSHTRELLNTEVTITDEPQDLYIPEWLPVSRKHVLDYYPQVVEPSEKDNKEDVAYTYGDRIHKQLKGVLKQMEYRPGSRRFTINLWQSGDVNSHQPPCLVNIWFRLTESKKLHMTCVFRSHDVWGAWLANVYALRVLQQAICTDRGFTLGSLTILSESAHLYSYDFSAADQIIKDKYPLQPDYSDSVGNFEVTESTINQYHPETGELVKVYEGKDKRKLIYEIITENPSILPHHAAYLMAEAAQI
;
A
#
# COMPACT_ATOMS: atom_id res chain seq x y z
N VAL A 1 -0.89 -12.16 29.53
CA VAL A 1 0.12 -11.12 29.64
C VAL A 1 -0.23 -10.05 28.63
N VAL A 2 -0.31 -8.82 29.09
CA VAL A 2 -0.49 -7.64 28.21
C VAL A 2 0.84 -6.92 28.18
N ASP A 3 1.43 -6.77 27.03
CA ASP A 3 2.58 -5.92 26.79
C ASP A 3 2.15 -4.67 25.99
N GLU A 4 3.09 -3.81 25.66
CA GLU A 4 2.82 -2.56 24.91
C GLU A 4 2.22 -2.81 23.51
N ASP A 5 2.30 -4.06 22.99
CA ASP A 5 1.91 -4.42 21.62
C ASP A 5 0.65 -5.30 21.54
N GLY A 6 0.09 -5.77 22.64
CA GLY A 6 -1.11 -6.59 22.59
C GLY A 6 -1.42 -7.51 23.77
N TRP A 7 -2.49 -8.27 23.62
CA TRP A 7 -3.04 -9.14 24.62
C TRP A 7 -2.63 -10.59 24.38
N HIS A 8 -1.88 -11.19 25.34
CA HIS A 8 -1.66 -12.62 25.36
C HIS A 8 -2.49 -13.27 26.47
N ARG A 9 -3.38 -14.16 26.09
CA ARG A 9 -4.13 -14.97 27.06
C ARG A 9 -3.29 -16.16 27.51
N ILE A 10 -3.18 -16.32 28.81
CA ILE A 10 -2.63 -17.54 29.42
C ILE A 10 -3.81 -18.41 29.83
N ALA A 11 -3.80 -19.66 29.40
CA ALA A 11 -4.81 -20.67 29.76
C ALA A 11 -4.84 -20.80 31.28
N ASN A 12 -5.85 -20.42 31.98
CA ASN A 12 -6.27 -20.62 33.35
C ASN A 12 -6.97 -19.42 33.98
N GLN A 13 -7.71 -18.68 33.21
CA GLN A 13 -8.54 -17.56 33.75
C GLN A 13 -7.73 -16.40 34.39
N ASN A 14 -6.42 -16.35 34.20
CA ASN A 14 -5.56 -15.30 34.70
C ASN A 14 -5.09 -14.40 33.56
N ALA A 15 -5.23 -13.11 33.71
CA ALA A 15 -4.65 -12.12 32.80
C ALA A 15 -3.68 -11.21 33.56
N TYR A 16 -2.54 -10.95 32.98
CA TYR A 16 -1.49 -10.08 33.52
C TYR A 16 -1.49 -8.78 32.71
N ILE A 17 -1.55 -7.68 33.41
CA ILE A 17 -1.74 -6.37 32.81
C ILE A 17 -0.59 -5.47 33.25
N ASP A 18 -0.05 -4.71 32.30
CA ASP A 18 0.93 -3.68 32.60
C ASP A 18 0.37 -2.68 33.63
N SER A 19 1.21 -2.27 34.57
CA SER A 19 0.80 -1.40 35.68
C SER A 19 0.35 -0.01 35.22
N THR A 20 0.65 0.37 33.99
CA THR A 20 0.27 1.65 33.38
C THR A 20 -1.16 1.68 32.86
N ILE A 21 -1.76 0.49 32.61
CA ILE A 21 -3.14 0.39 32.13
C ILE A 21 -4.13 0.49 33.30
N PRO A 22 -5.06 1.44 33.28
CA PRO A 22 -6.09 1.55 34.32
C PRO A 22 -6.96 0.28 34.36
N ILE A 23 -7.09 -0.31 35.55
CA ILE A 23 -7.88 -1.54 35.74
C ILE A 23 -9.36 -1.32 35.34
N GLU A 24 -9.86 -0.14 35.50
CA GLU A 24 -11.23 0.28 35.17
C GLU A 24 -11.53 0.13 33.67
N ALA A 25 -10.51 0.31 32.82
CA ALA A 25 -10.63 0.11 31.38
C ALA A 25 -10.87 -1.37 31.00
N LEU A 26 -10.69 -2.28 31.92
CA LEU A 26 -10.71 -3.74 31.73
C LEU A 26 -11.83 -4.42 32.51
N GLU A 27 -12.74 -3.65 33.11
CA GLU A 27 -13.84 -4.23 33.92
C GLU A 27 -14.77 -5.14 33.15
N SER A 28 -14.95 -4.92 31.84
CA SER A 28 -15.72 -5.81 30.97
C SER A 28 -15.11 -7.20 30.79
N LEU A 29 -13.81 -7.34 31.07
CA LEU A 29 -13.11 -8.64 30.97
C LEU A 29 -13.08 -9.41 32.29
N ARG A 30 -13.59 -8.81 33.37
CA ARG A 30 -13.46 -9.33 34.75
C ARG A 30 -14.32 -10.55 35.04
N HIS A 31 -15.36 -10.81 34.29
CA HIS A 31 -16.33 -11.83 34.66
C HIS A 31 -15.83 -13.27 34.67
N ASN A 32 -14.68 -13.55 34.02
CA ASN A 32 -14.13 -14.92 33.97
C ASN A 32 -12.60 -14.98 34.04
N VAL A 33 -11.91 -13.91 34.41
CA VAL A 33 -10.44 -13.83 34.40
C VAL A 33 -9.95 -13.14 35.66
N GLU A 34 -9.05 -13.75 36.39
CA GLU A 34 -8.35 -13.10 37.50
C GLU A 34 -7.24 -12.20 36.95
N LEU A 35 -7.34 -10.89 37.25
CA LEU A 35 -6.43 -9.88 36.75
C LEU A 35 -5.30 -9.62 37.76
N HIS A 36 -4.05 -9.79 37.29
CA HIS A 36 -2.85 -9.53 38.10
C HIS A 36 -2.05 -8.38 37.53
N LYS A 37 -1.77 -7.37 38.34
CA LYS A 37 -0.85 -6.28 37.99
C LYS A 37 0.60 -6.77 37.99
N ILE A 38 1.34 -6.46 36.91
CA ILE A 38 2.75 -6.73 36.78
C ILE A 38 3.51 -5.41 36.77
N ASN A 39 4.47 -5.25 37.66
CA ASN A 39 5.24 -4.01 37.77
C ASN A 39 6.57 -4.07 37.01
N HIS A 40 7.08 -5.28 36.69
CA HIS A 40 8.32 -5.48 35.94
C HIS A 40 8.33 -6.82 35.18
N LEU A 41 8.95 -6.86 34.01
CA LEU A 41 9.16 -8.05 33.19
C LEU A 41 9.79 -9.25 33.95
N LYS A 42 10.59 -8.97 35.00
CA LYS A 42 11.19 -10.00 35.83
C LYS A 42 10.14 -10.74 36.67
N ASP A 43 9.12 -10.03 37.14
CA ASP A 43 8.03 -10.60 37.92
C ASP A 43 7.13 -11.49 37.05
N THR A 44 7.06 -11.21 35.75
CA THR A 44 6.30 -11.96 34.76
C THR A 44 6.83 -13.40 34.65
N ARG A 45 8.13 -13.60 34.59
CA ARG A 45 8.74 -14.90 34.42
C ARG A 45 8.53 -15.81 35.63
N ASP A 46 8.67 -15.26 36.84
CA ASP A 46 8.48 -16.00 38.08
C ASP A 46 7.00 -16.36 38.28
N THR A 47 6.11 -15.47 37.89
CA THR A 47 4.68 -15.69 37.92
C THR A 47 4.22 -16.71 36.88
N LEU A 48 4.73 -16.67 35.67
CA LEU A 48 4.50 -17.67 34.63
C LEU A 48 4.99 -19.06 35.03
N ASN A 49 6.14 -19.15 35.69
CA ASN A 49 6.67 -20.41 36.21
C ASN A 49 5.80 -21.00 37.33
N LYS A 50 5.23 -20.16 38.21
CA LYS A 50 4.29 -20.58 39.22
C LYS A 50 2.98 -21.13 38.63
N ILE A 51 2.45 -20.43 37.59
CA ILE A 51 1.25 -20.87 36.88
C ILE A 51 1.49 -22.22 36.16
N ALA A 52 2.63 -22.34 35.46
CA ALA A 52 2.98 -23.55 34.76
C ALA A 52 3.14 -24.78 35.72
N GLN A 53 3.50 -24.53 36.98
CA GLN A 53 3.59 -25.56 38.03
C GLN A 53 2.27 -25.92 38.67
N THR A 54 1.27 -25.00 38.63
CA THR A 54 -0.05 -25.23 39.27
C THR A 54 -1.14 -25.66 38.28
N SER A 55 -0.91 -25.53 36.99
CA SER A 55 -1.90 -25.93 35.96
C SER A 55 -1.76 -27.39 35.58
N SER A 56 -2.61 -28.24 36.16
CA SER A 56 -2.88 -29.55 35.60
C SER A 56 -3.63 -29.39 34.28
N SER A 57 -2.96 -29.74 33.21
CA SER A 57 -3.40 -30.03 31.84
C SER A 57 -4.89 -29.87 31.47
N THR A 58 -5.13 -29.35 30.28
CA THR A 58 -6.40 -29.32 29.54
C THR A 58 -7.29 -28.10 29.82
N ALA A 59 -6.76 -26.92 29.71
CA ALA A 59 -7.62 -25.75 29.49
C ALA A 59 -7.94 -25.64 28.00
N PHE A 60 -9.07 -26.16 27.59
CA PHE A 60 -9.71 -25.71 26.35
C PHE A 60 -10.00 -24.22 26.45
N TRP A 61 -9.73 -23.51 25.41
CA TRP A 61 -10.16 -22.11 25.24
C TRP A 61 -11.67 -22.09 25.32
N ALA A 62 -12.22 -21.82 26.49
CA ALA A 62 -13.62 -21.44 26.58
C ALA A 62 -13.76 -20.05 26.01
N ILE A 63 -14.18 -19.96 24.77
CA ILE A 63 -14.71 -18.71 24.23
C ILE A 63 -15.92 -18.39 25.11
N PRO A 64 -15.98 -17.23 25.78
CA PRO A 64 -17.15 -16.83 26.52
C PRO A 64 -18.37 -16.92 25.60
N GLN A 65 -19.42 -17.65 25.97
CA GLN A 65 -20.61 -17.87 25.14
C GLN A 65 -21.46 -16.60 24.93
N THR A 66 -21.15 -15.54 25.62
CA THR A 66 -21.81 -14.25 25.47
C THR A 66 -20.76 -13.15 25.57
N TYR A 67 -20.20 -12.76 24.44
CA TYR A 67 -19.80 -11.36 24.30
C TYR A 67 -21.11 -10.57 24.22
N PRO A 68 -21.29 -9.45 24.96
CA PRO A 68 -22.25 -8.47 24.53
C PRO A 68 -21.90 -8.21 23.06
N GLU A 69 -22.87 -8.39 22.16
CA GLU A 69 -22.67 -7.92 20.81
C GLU A 69 -22.15 -6.49 20.94
N PRO A 70 -20.97 -6.18 20.41
CA PRO A 70 -20.56 -4.80 20.39
C PRO A 70 -21.74 -4.09 19.74
N GLU A 71 -22.31 -3.09 20.40
CA GLU A 71 -23.15 -2.14 19.69
C GLU A 71 -22.31 -1.76 18.49
N LEU A 72 -22.70 -2.26 17.32
CA LEU A 72 -22.19 -1.77 16.06
C LEU A 72 -22.67 -0.32 16.04
N SER A 73 -21.96 0.55 16.78
CA SER A 73 -21.92 1.94 16.39
C SER A 73 -21.67 1.85 14.88
N THR A 74 -22.49 2.51 14.12
CA THR A 74 -22.26 2.71 12.69
C THR A 74 -20.84 3.27 12.58
N TYR A 75 -19.85 2.38 12.58
CA TYR A 75 -18.50 2.70 12.18
C TYR A 75 -18.65 2.99 10.69
N GLU A 76 -18.78 4.25 10.35
CA GLU A 76 -18.21 4.68 9.09
C GLU A 76 -16.79 4.15 9.14
N LEU A 77 -16.53 3.15 8.30
CA LEU A 77 -15.18 2.57 8.22
C LEU A 77 -14.24 3.73 7.90
N PRO A 78 -13.42 4.22 8.86
CA PRO A 78 -12.63 5.44 8.65
C PRO A 78 -11.60 5.27 7.54
N ALA A 79 -11.47 4.08 7.00
CA ALA A 79 -10.51 3.73 5.95
C ALA A 79 -11.08 3.84 4.53
N ALA A 80 -12.35 4.24 4.33
CA ALA A 80 -12.90 4.28 2.98
C ALA A 80 -12.20 5.31 2.09
N ASN A 81 -11.68 6.40 2.65
CA ASN A 81 -11.05 7.51 1.94
C ASN A 81 -9.54 7.67 2.21
N SER A 82 -8.95 6.85 3.07
CA SER A 82 -7.52 6.97 3.44
C SER A 82 -6.83 5.62 3.55
N GLY A 83 -5.54 5.58 3.17
CA GLY A 83 -4.70 4.40 3.35
C GLY A 83 -4.88 3.33 2.26
N HIS A 84 -4.92 3.71 0.99
CA HIS A 84 -5.10 2.80 -0.13
C HIS A 84 -3.77 2.32 -0.69
N LEU A 85 -3.59 0.99 -0.77
CA LEU A 85 -2.45 0.34 -1.42
C LEU A 85 -2.88 -0.22 -2.78
N ILE A 86 -2.14 0.16 -3.82
CA ILE A 86 -2.30 -0.31 -5.19
C ILE A 86 -0.97 -0.87 -5.67
N ARG A 87 -0.98 -2.10 -6.19
CA ARG A 87 0.15 -2.71 -6.88
C ARG A 87 -0.19 -2.84 -8.36
N ALA A 88 0.77 -2.51 -9.20
CA ALA A 88 0.61 -2.56 -10.64
C ALA A 88 1.93 -2.93 -11.31
N SER A 89 1.85 -3.58 -12.46
CA SER A 89 3.03 -3.89 -13.27
C SER A 89 3.52 -2.64 -14.00
N THR A 90 2.60 -1.83 -14.54
CA THR A 90 2.93 -0.65 -15.34
C THR A 90 2.33 0.64 -14.77
N VAL A 91 2.87 1.78 -15.21
CA VAL A 91 2.32 3.11 -14.88
C VAL A 91 0.87 3.25 -15.33
N ALA A 92 0.56 2.74 -16.53
CA ALA A 92 -0.79 2.77 -17.09
C ALA A 92 -1.81 2.02 -16.22
N GLU A 93 -1.45 0.82 -15.79
CA GLU A 93 -2.27 0.00 -14.88
C GLU A 93 -2.42 0.67 -13.52
N GLY A 94 -1.33 1.19 -12.94
CA GLY A 94 -1.35 1.91 -11.67
C GLY A 94 -2.27 3.12 -11.70
N TRP A 95 -2.23 3.88 -12.79
CA TRP A 95 -3.11 5.03 -12.98
C TRP A 95 -4.58 4.63 -13.12
N LEU A 96 -4.88 3.59 -13.87
CA LEU A 96 -6.25 3.10 -14.06
C LEU A 96 -6.85 2.64 -12.74
N ASN A 97 -6.09 1.87 -11.96
CA ASN A 97 -6.50 1.40 -10.63
C ASN A 97 -6.69 2.55 -9.65
N LEU A 98 -5.81 3.56 -9.67
CA LEU A 98 -5.94 4.75 -8.84
C LEU A 98 -7.18 5.57 -9.24
N THR A 99 -7.38 5.79 -10.54
CA THR A 99 -8.54 6.52 -11.08
C THR A 99 -9.84 5.84 -10.67
N TYR A 100 -9.93 4.51 -10.83
CA TYR A 100 -11.08 3.73 -10.36
C TYR A 100 -11.32 3.92 -8.85
N ARG A 101 -10.26 3.85 -8.05
CA ARG A 101 -10.34 3.98 -6.59
C ARG A 101 -10.83 5.37 -6.18
N VAL A 102 -10.30 6.44 -6.79
CA VAL A 102 -10.75 7.82 -6.54
C VAL A 102 -12.21 7.99 -6.94
N MET A 103 -12.62 7.46 -8.09
CA MET A 103 -14.00 7.56 -8.58
C MET A 103 -15.00 6.77 -7.74
N THR A 104 -14.61 5.65 -7.14
CA THR A 104 -15.52 4.78 -6.35
C THR A 104 -15.52 5.06 -4.86
N SER A 105 -14.38 5.42 -4.29
CA SER A 105 -14.18 5.55 -2.83
C SER A 105 -13.77 6.96 -2.40
N GLY A 106 -13.45 7.86 -3.34
CA GLY A 106 -13.03 9.23 -3.03
C GLY A 106 -14.18 10.05 -2.45
N GLU A 107 -13.89 10.81 -1.40
CA GLU A 107 -14.83 11.77 -0.83
C GLU A 107 -14.96 13.00 -1.72
N HIS A 108 -16.17 13.56 -1.73
CA HIS A 108 -16.42 14.83 -2.40
C HIS A 108 -15.88 15.99 -1.57
N GLN A 109 -14.99 16.76 -2.15
CA GLN A 109 -14.44 17.97 -1.56
C GLN A 109 -14.80 19.18 -2.41
N TYR A 110 -14.97 20.31 -1.76
CA TYR A 110 -15.38 21.57 -2.39
C TYR A 110 -14.36 22.67 -2.05
N PRO A 111 -13.09 22.55 -2.54
CA PRO A 111 -12.15 23.64 -2.39
C PRO A 111 -12.66 24.88 -3.14
N GLU A 112 -12.10 26.06 -2.81
CA GLU A 112 -12.61 27.36 -3.27
C GLU A 112 -12.87 27.51 -4.77
N THR A 113 -12.22 26.69 -5.61
CA THR A 113 -12.23 26.86 -7.06
C THR A 113 -12.90 25.75 -7.85
N SER A 114 -13.06 24.53 -7.28
CA SER A 114 -13.67 23.41 -8.02
C SER A 114 -14.00 22.24 -7.12
N HIS A 115 -15.05 21.50 -7.50
CA HIS A 115 -15.44 20.26 -6.86
C HIS A 115 -14.47 19.13 -7.26
N THR A 116 -14.02 18.35 -6.28
CA THR A 116 -13.13 17.19 -6.50
C THR A 116 -13.66 15.93 -5.81
N ARG A 117 -13.19 14.77 -6.25
CA ARG A 117 -13.13 13.53 -5.45
C ARG A 117 -11.71 13.30 -4.99
N GLU A 118 -11.53 12.97 -3.73
CA GLU A 118 -10.23 12.86 -3.09
C GLU A 118 -10.09 11.60 -2.26
N LEU A 119 -8.93 10.95 -2.37
CA LEU A 119 -8.46 9.91 -1.48
C LEU A 119 -7.20 10.38 -0.77
N LEU A 120 -7.10 10.09 0.53
CA LEU A 120 -5.93 10.42 1.33
C LEU A 120 -4.97 9.23 1.44
N ASN A 121 -3.67 9.51 1.48
CA ASN A 121 -2.61 8.52 1.73
C ASN A 121 -2.70 7.32 0.78
N THR A 122 -2.73 7.58 -0.51
CA THR A 122 -2.67 6.52 -1.52
C THR A 122 -1.24 6.13 -1.82
N GLU A 123 -0.97 4.83 -1.90
CA GLU A 123 0.31 4.28 -2.33
C GLU A 123 0.11 3.47 -3.60
N VAL A 124 0.81 3.84 -4.68
CA VAL A 124 0.85 3.09 -5.94
C VAL A 124 2.27 2.59 -6.16
N THR A 125 2.46 1.26 -6.14
CA THR A 125 3.76 0.62 -6.40
C THR A 125 3.75 -0.04 -7.78
N ILE A 126 4.70 0.39 -8.64
CA ILE A 126 4.90 -0.10 -10.01
C ILE A 126 6.13 -1.00 -10.02
N THR A 127 5.99 -2.24 -10.53
CA THR A 127 7.02 -3.27 -10.41
C THR A 127 7.78 -3.55 -11.71
N ASP A 128 7.12 -3.56 -12.86
CA ASP A 128 7.64 -4.16 -14.10
C ASP A 128 7.52 -3.24 -15.33
N GLU A 129 7.47 -1.92 -15.17
CA GLU A 129 7.41 -0.99 -16.29
C GLU A 129 8.53 -1.28 -17.30
N PRO A 130 8.22 -1.50 -18.59
CA PRO A 130 9.20 -1.71 -19.62
C PRO A 130 10.20 -0.55 -19.76
N GLN A 131 11.43 -0.84 -20.20
CA GLN A 131 12.44 0.21 -20.43
C GLN A 131 11.99 1.24 -21.48
N ASP A 132 11.32 0.78 -22.51
CA ASP A 132 10.61 1.65 -23.43
C ASP A 132 9.19 1.84 -22.94
N LEU A 133 8.96 2.89 -22.18
CA LEU A 133 7.75 3.20 -21.44
C LEU A 133 6.47 2.81 -22.19
N TYR A 134 5.66 1.96 -21.57
CA TYR A 134 4.38 1.57 -22.12
C TYR A 134 3.33 2.67 -21.90
N ILE A 135 3.07 3.45 -22.94
CA ILE A 135 2.05 4.52 -22.94
C ILE A 135 0.96 4.13 -23.96
N PRO A 136 -0.07 3.40 -23.53
CA PRO A 136 -1.16 3.02 -24.40
C PRO A 136 -1.98 4.24 -24.88
N GLU A 137 -2.51 4.17 -26.10
CA GLU A 137 -3.25 5.27 -26.76
C GLU A 137 -4.51 5.72 -26.01
N TRP A 138 -5.08 4.84 -25.18
CA TRP A 138 -6.27 5.17 -24.40
C TRP A 138 -6.00 6.04 -23.16
N LEU A 139 -4.73 6.23 -22.77
CA LEU A 139 -4.39 7.14 -21.68
C LEU A 139 -4.67 8.61 -22.07
N PRO A 140 -5.07 9.46 -21.10
CA PRO A 140 -5.29 10.89 -21.37
C PRO A 140 -3.98 11.67 -21.54
N VAL A 141 -2.87 10.99 -21.74
CA VAL A 141 -1.55 11.58 -21.96
C VAL A 141 -0.89 10.94 -23.18
N SER A 142 -0.31 11.75 -24.06
CA SER A 142 0.44 11.25 -25.21
C SER A 142 1.92 11.06 -24.87
N ARG A 143 2.60 10.15 -25.60
CA ARG A 143 4.06 10.00 -25.49
C ARG A 143 4.79 11.32 -25.72
N LYS A 144 4.32 12.13 -26.68
CA LYS A 144 4.89 13.45 -26.94
C LYS A 144 4.79 14.35 -25.70
N HIS A 145 3.63 14.39 -25.05
CA HIS A 145 3.44 15.19 -23.84
C HIS A 145 4.39 14.77 -22.72
N VAL A 146 4.56 13.46 -22.50
CA VAL A 146 5.51 12.94 -21.50
C VAL A 146 6.95 13.36 -21.80
N LEU A 147 7.36 13.28 -23.07
CA LEU A 147 8.71 13.68 -23.49
C LEU A 147 8.94 15.18 -23.37
N ASP A 148 7.94 16.00 -23.68
CA ASP A 148 8.01 17.46 -23.54
C ASP A 148 8.02 17.89 -22.05
N TYR A 149 7.37 17.11 -21.17
CA TYR A 149 7.30 17.38 -19.72
C TYR A 149 8.53 16.88 -18.96
N TYR A 150 9.12 15.76 -19.40
CA TYR A 150 10.25 15.11 -18.74
C TYR A 150 11.40 16.07 -18.34
N PRO A 151 11.86 17.03 -19.19
CA PRO A 151 12.94 17.93 -18.80
C PRO A 151 12.62 18.76 -17.55
N GLN A 152 11.36 19.12 -17.35
CA GLN A 152 10.95 19.95 -16.19
C GLN A 152 11.13 19.19 -14.85
N VAL A 153 11.08 17.84 -14.89
CA VAL A 153 11.25 16.98 -13.71
C VAL A 153 12.71 16.59 -13.48
N VAL A 154 13.49 16.41 -14.55
CA VAL A 154 14.82 15.79 -14.44
C VAL A 154 15.99 16.70 -14.81
N GLU A 155 15.76 17.77 -15.54
CA GLU A 155 16.80 18.68 -15.99
C GLU A 155 16.76 20.01 -15.22
N PRO A 156 17.91 20.63 -14.96
CA PRO A 156 17.93 22.00 -14.46
C PRO A 156 17.40 22.92 -15.55
N SER A 157 16.50 23.81 -15.19
CA SER A 157 15.99 24.78 -16.16
C SER A 157 17.09 25.75 -16.57
N GLU A 158 17.14 26.06 -17.87
CA GLU A 158 17.92 27.19 -18.36
C GLU A 158 17.35 28.51 -17.81
N LYS A 159 18.19 29.33 -17.21
CA LYS A 159 17.82 30.44 -16.29
C LYS A 159 17.02 31.59 -16.90
N ASP A 160 16.87 31.67 -18.21
CA ASP A 160 16.50 32.91 -18.87
C ASP A 160 15.00 33.14 -19.15
N ASN A 161 14.12 32.19 -18.80
CA ASN A 161 12.68 32.29 -19.13
C ASN A 161 11.73 32.16 -17.91
N LYS A 162 12.12 32.62 -16.70
CA LYS A 162 11.38 32.38 -15.47
C LYS A 162 10.71 33.62 -14.88
N GLU A 163 9.95 34.37 -15.64
CA GLU A 163 9.12 35.41 -15.01
C GLU A 163 7.92 34.82 -14.22
N ASP A 164 7.45 33.59 -14.53
CA ASP A 164 6.21 33.03 -13.94
C ASP A 164 6.35 31.75 -13.11
N VAL A 165 7.51 31.10 -13.06
CA VAL A 165 7.66 29.82 -12.32
C VAL A 165 8.76 29.93 -11.26
N ALA A 166 8.38 29.86 -9.99
CA ALA A 166 9.32 30.03 -8.86
C ALA A 166 10.39 28.91 -8.77
N TYR A 167 10.16 27.75 -9.36
CA TYR A 167 11.10 26.59 -9.37
C TYR A 167 10.67 25.56 -10.41
N THR A 168 11.61 24.63 -10.77
CA THR A 168 11.28 23.35 -11.39
C THR A 168 11.72 22.22 -10.48
N TYR A 169 11.10 21.03 -10.61
CA TYR A 169 11.57 19.85 -9.90
C TYR A 169 13.02 19.53 -10.25
N GLY A 170 13.38 19.63 -11.54
CA GLY A 170 14.75 19.42 -12.03
C GLY A 170 15.79 20.27 -11.33
N ASP A 171 15.53 21.57 -11.11
CA ASP A 171 16.45 22.43 -10.37
C ASP A 171 16.74 21.96 -8.95
N ARG A 172 15.70 21.49 -8.25
CA ARG A 172 15.83 21.02 -6.87
C ARG A 172 16.45 19.63 -6.78
N ILE A 173 16.15 18.75 -7.74
CA ILE A 173 16.72 17.40 -7.86
C ILE A 173 18.21 17.50 -8.17
N HIS A 174 18.61 18.25 -9.20
CA HIS A 174 20.01 18.34 -9.64
C HIS A 174 20.96 18.82 -8.56
N LYS A 175 20.54 19.79 -7.74
CA LYS A 175 21.35 20.30 -6.62
C LYS A 175 21.76 19.21 -5.63
N GLN A 176 20.97 18.16 -5.48
CA GLN A 176 21.13 17.13 -4.46
C GLN A 176 21.57 15.79 -5.05
N LEU A 177 21.15 15.47 -6.28
CA LEU A 177 21.30 14.15 -6.91
C LEU A 177 22.76 13.68 -6.93
N LYS A 178 23.70 14.56 -7.34
CA LYS A 178 25.13 14.24 -7.38
C LYS A 178 25.66 13.76 -6.02
N GLY A 179 25.24 14.45 -4.94
CA GLY A 179 25.60 14.07 -3.57
C GLY A 179 25.03 12.72 -3.14
N VAL A 180 23.78 12.46 -3.48
CA VAL A 180 23.08 11.19 -3.22
C VAL A 180 23.77 10.04 -3.96
N LEU A 181 24.03 10.19 -5.25
CA LEU A 181 24.72 9.17 -6.06
C LEU A 181 26.12 8.84 -5.51
N LYS A 182 26.87 9.86 -5.11
CA LYS A 182 28.18 9.66 -4.47
C LYS A 182 28.05 8.87 -3.17
N GLN A 183 27.03 9.14 -2.35
CA GLN A 183 26.81 8.36 -1.11
C GLN A 183 26.43 6.92 -1.40
N MET A 184 25.66 6.64 -2.47
CA MET A 184 25.32 5.27 -2.88
C MET A 184 26.57 4.44 -3.22
N GLU A 185 27.60 5.04 -3.79
CA GLU A 185 28.86 4.37 -4.09
C GLU A 185 29.62 4.00 -2.79
N TYR A 186 29.69 4.93 -1.83
CA TYR A 186 30.44 4.71 -0.59
C TYR A 186 29.74 3.81 0.43
N ARG A 187 28.40 3.84 0.47
CA ARG A 187 27.59 3.14 1.49
C ARG A 187 26.30 2.61 0.89
N PRO A 188 26.34 1.65 -0.03
CA PRO A 188 25.15 1.19 -0.79
C PRO A 188 24.00 0.71 0.10
N GLY A 189 24.28 0.15 1.28
CA GLY A 189 23.26 -0.26 2.26
C GLY A 189 22.65 0.87 3.09
N SER A 190 23.07 2.13 2.92
CA SER A 190 22.55 3.26 3.67
C SER A 190 21.07 3.53 3.40
N ARG A 191 20.38 4.05 4.41
CA ARG A 191 18.96 4.51 4.35
C ARG A 191 18.83 6.03 4.24
N ARG A 192 19.93 6.74 3.89
CA ARG A 192 20.00 8.20 3.87
C ARG A 192 19.91 8.80 2.47
N PHE A 193 19.52 8.03 1.47
CA PHE A 193 19.45 8.47 0.09
C PHE A 193 18.12 9.17 -0.13
N THR A 194 18.10 10.47 0.11
CA THR A 194 16.90 11.29 -0.03
C THR A 194 17.19 12.59 -0.77
N ILE A 195 16.22 13.05 -1.53
CA ILE A 195 16.17 14.37 -2.16
C ILE A 195 14.93 15.06 -1.61
N ASN A 196 15.13 16.23 -0.99
CA ASN A 196 14.03 17.03 -0.46
C ASN A 196 13.72 18.17 -1.45
N LEU A 197 12.49 18.16 -1.97
CA LEU A 197 12.03 19.19 -2.87
C LEU A 197 11.34 20.31 -2.12
N TRP A 198 10.63 19.99 -1.05
CA TRP A 198 10.03 21.01 -0.18
C TRP A 198 11.12 21.76 0.60
N GLN A 199 11.06 23.09 0.57
CA GLN A 199 11.96 24.00 1.29
C GLN A 199 11.15 24.85 2.28
N SER A 200 11.79 25.36 3.32
CA SER A 200 11.11 26.11 4.38
C SER A 200 10.36 27.36 3.87
N GLY A 201 10.83 27.96 2.79
CA GLY A 201 10.17 29.10 2.16
C GLY A 201 8.89 28.79 1.38
N ASP A 202 8.70 27.52 1.01
CA ASP A 202 7.56 27.10 0.18
C ASP A 202 6.21 27.24 0.88
N VAL A 203 6.19 27.23 2.22
CA VAL A 203 4.97 27.44 3.01
C VAL A 203 4.28 28.76 2.68
N ASN A 204 5.03 29.77 2.26
CA ASN A 204 4.51 31.09 1.91
C ASN A 204 4.38 31.30 0.38
N SER A 205 4.68 30.27 -0.42
CA SER A 205 4.56 30.34 -1.88
C SER A 205 3.12 30.19 -2.33
N HIS A 206 2.69 30.94 -3.32
CA HIS A 206 1.41 30.74 -3.99
C HIS A 206 1.37 29.43 -4.80
N GLN A 207 2.53 28.90 -5.19
CA GLN A 207 2.67 27.66 -5.96
C GLN A 207 3.75 26.76 -5.34
N PRO A 208 3.50 26.20 -4.13
CA PRO A 208 4.46 25.30 -3.50
C PRO A 208 4.54 23.95 -4.26
N PRO A 209 5.69 23.25 -4.23
CA PRO A 209 5.86 21.99 -4.93
C PRO A 209 4.86 20.93 -4.49
N CYS A 210 4.28 20.18 -5.44
CA CYS A 210 3.46 19.00 -5.13
C CYS A 210 4.34 17.81 -4.77
N LEU A 211 5.43 17.57 -5.51
CA LEU A 211 6.45 16.57 -5.17
C LEU A 211 7.31 17.10 -4.01
N VAL A 212 7.23 16.42 -2.87
CA VAL A 212 7.86 16.87 -1.61
C VAL A 212 9.21 16.21 -1.40
N ASN A 213 9.28 14.91 -1.67
CA ASN A 213 10.46 14.11 -1.36
C ASN A 213 10.63 12.93 -2.31
N ILE A 214 11.88 12.54 -2.55
CA ILE A 214 12.25 11.31 -3.26
C ILE A 214 13.21 10.53 -2.37
N TRP A 215 12.91 9.26 -2.10
CA TRP A 215 13.78 8.33 -1.41
C TRP A 215 14.26 7.22 -2.32
N PHE A 216 15.50 6.80 -2.13
CA PHE A 216 16.08 5.68 -2.85
C PHE A 216 16.52 4.59 -1.88
N ARG A 217 16.37 3.34 -2.31
CA ARG A 217 16.92 2.17 -1.64
C ARG A 217 17.66 1.30 -2.66
N LEU A 218 18.92 1.06 -2.39
CA LEU A 218 19.73 0.12 -3.15
C LEU A 218 19.83 -1.19 -2.36
N THR A 219 19.43 -2.30 -2.98
CA THR A 219 19.57 -3.63 -2.38
C THR A 219 21.00 -4.17 -2.58
N GLU A 220 21.34 -5.26 -1.89
CA GLU A 220 22.61 -5.96 -2.08
C GLU A 220 22.77 -6.49 -3.53
N SER A 221 21.67 -6.87 -4.17
CA SER A 221 21.62 -7.27 -5.59
C SER A 221 21.69 -6.08 -6.56
N LYS A 222 22.01 -4.87 -6.07
CA LYS A 222 22.07 -3.62 -6.85
C LYS A 222 20.73 -3.21 -7.49
N LYS A 223 19.61 -3.64 -6.95
CA LYS A 223 18.30 -3.20 -7.39
C LYS A 223 17.97 -1.86 -6.74
N LEU A 224 17.69 -0.83 -7.54
CA LEU A 224 17.38 0.52 -7.09
C LEU A 224 15.86 0.72 -7.02
N HIS A 225 15.32 0.80 -5.82
CA HIS A 225 13.94 1.19 -5.57
C HIS A 225 13.84 2.70 -5.35
N MET A 226 12.77 3.31 -5.79
CA MET A 226 12.51 4.74 -5.63
C MET A 226 11.10 4.96 -5.08
N THR A 227 10.98 5.80 -4.06
CA THR A 227 9.69 6.23 -3.47
C THR A 227 9.58 7.74 -3.58
N CYS A 228 8.49 8.23 -4.16
CA CYS A 228 8.20 9.63 -4.36
C CYS A 228 6.96 10.03 -3.58
N VAL A 229 7.04 11.12 -2.81
CA VAL A 229 5.95 11.61 -1.96
C VAL A 229 5.40 12.91 -2.52
N PHE A 230 4.12 12.91 -2.79
CA PHE A 230 3.36 14.08 -3.24
C PHE A 230 2.38 14.50 -2.15
N ARG A 231 2.38 15.81 -1.78
CA ARG A 231 1.38 16.37 -0.86
C ARG A 231 0.00 16.52 -1.49
N SER A 232 -0.03 16.70 -2.80
CA SER A 232 -1.24 16.91 -3.60
C SER A 232 -0.97 16.42 -5.01
N HIS A 233 -1.84 15.57 -5.57
CA HIS A 233 -1.60 14.91 -6.83
C HIS A 233 -2.89 14.83 -7.64
N ASP A 234 -3.00 15.68 -8.62
CA ASP A 234 -4.05 15.64 -9.64
C ASP A 234 -3.88 14.36 -10.48
N VAL A 235 -4.80 13.43 -10.29
CA VAL A 235 -4.71 12.08 -10.88
C VAL A 235 -4.89 12.12 -12.39
N TRP A 236 -5.71 13.04 -12.90
CA TRP A 236 -5.97 13.15 -14.34
C TRP A 236 -4.94 14.01 -15.07
N GLY A 237 -4.72 15.22 -14.58
CA GLY A 237 -3.92 16.22 -15.29
C GLY A 237 -2.41 16.08 -15.11
N ALA A 238 -1.93 15.56 -13.96
CA ALA A 238 -0.51 15.61 -13.63
C ALA A 238 0.12 14.23 -13.29
N TRP A 239 -0.62 13.30 -12.71
CA TRP A 239 -0.06 12.06 -12.18
C TRP A 239 0.72 11.26 -13.22
N LEU A 240 0.14 11.05 -14.40
CA LEU A 240 0.78 10.26 -15.47
C LEU A 240 2.11 10.88 -15.91
N ALA A 241 2.13 12.18 -16.22
CA ALA A 241 3.31 12.86 -16.67
C ALA A 241 4.43 12.85 -15.62
N ASN A 242 4.07 13.11 -14.34
CA ASN A 242 4.98 13.04 -13.21
C ASN A 242 5.59 11.64 -13.04
N VAL A 243 4.76 10.61 -13.05
CA VAL A 243 5.21 9.23 -12.75
C VAL A 243 6.05 8.68 -13.88
N TYR A 244 5.68 8.91 -15.14
CA TYR A 244 6.54 8.54 -16.27
C TYR A 244 7.89 9.26 -16.24
N ALA A 245 7.91 10.57 -15.95
CA ALA A 245 9.16 11.32 -15.85
C ALA A 245 10.05 10.81 -14.70
N LEU A 246 9.46 10.50 -13.54
CA LEU A 246 10.19 9.92 -12.41
C LEU A 246 10.70 8.50 -12.72
N ARG A 247 9.94 7.69 -13.48
CA ARG A 247 10.42 6.39 -13.94
C ARG A 247 11.62 6.52 -14.87
N VAL A 248 11.59 7.48 -15.80
CA VAL A 248 12.74 7.79 -16.68
C VAL A 248 13.95 8.24 -15.86
N LEU A 249 13.78 9.08 -14.84
CA LEU A 249 14.86 9.46 -13.92
C LEU A 249 15.47 8.23 -13.24
N GLN A 250 14.65 7.33 -12.72
CA GLN A 250 15.11 6.09 -12.09
C GLN A 250 15.90 5.21 -13.08
N GLN A 251 15.40 5.06 -14.30
CA GLN A 251 16.07 4.31 -15.37
C GLN A 251 17.42 4.94 -15.74
N ALA A 252 17.48 6.27 -15.88
CA ALA A 252 18.71 6.99 -16.18
C ALA A 252 19.77 6.77 -15.11
N ILE A 253 19.40 6.84 -13.83
CA ILE A 253 20.30 6.55 -12.70
C ILE A 253 20.78 5.09 -12.76
N CYS A 254 19.89 4.13 -13.02
CA CYS A 254 20.25 2.73 -13.14
C CYS A 254 21.25 2.49 -14.28
N THR A 255 21.01 3.09 -15.43
CA THR A 255 21.91 2.99 -16.60
C THR A 255 23.28 3.60 -16.33
N ASP A 256 23.33 4.80 -15.76
CA ASP A 256 24.57 5.51 -15.43
C ASP A 256 25.43 4.77 -14.39
N ARG A 257 24.80 4.10 -13.42
CA ARG A 257 25.48 3.47 -12.30
C ARG A 257 25.57 1.94 -12.37
N GLY A 258 25.06 1.32 -13.42
CA GLY A 258 25.02 -0.14 -13.56
C GLY A 258 24.17 -0.81 -12.49
N PHE A 259 23.06 -0.16 -12.09
CA PHE A 259 22.07 -0.72 -11.17
C PHE A 259 20.96 -1.43 -11.94
N THR A 260 20.30 -2.37 -11.28
CA THR A 260 19.07 -2.99 -11.80
C THR A 260 17.86 -2.16 -11.39
N LEU A 261 16.90 -2.03 -12.28
CA LEU A 261 15.68 -1.30 -12.02
C LEU A 261 14.83 -2.01 -10.95
N GLY A 262 14.45 -1.27 -9.91
CA GLY A 262 13.55 -1.71 -8.85
C GLY A 262 12.14 -1.14 -9.02
N SER A 263 11.30 -1.32 -8.00
CA SER A 263 9.98 -0.70 -7.98
C SER A 263 10.05 0.83 -7.91
N LEU A 264 9.02 1.46 -8.49
CA LEU A 264 8.72 2.86 -8.28
C LEU A 264 7.45 2.95 -7.44
N THR A 265 7.53 3.56 -6.27
CA THR A 265 6.38 3.78 -5.38
C THR A 265 6.02 5.25 -5.37
N ILE A 266 4.77 5.56 -5.61
CA ILE A 266 4.20 6.91 -5.54
C ILE A 266 3.25 6.97 -4.36
N LEU A 267 3.58 7.77 -3.37
CA LEU A 267 2.74 8.08 -2.24
C LEU A 267 2.12 9.46 -2.46
N SER A 268 0.79 9.53 -2.51
CA SER A 268 0.04 10.77 -2.66
C SER A 268 -0.79 10.99 -1.40
N GLU A 269 -0.45 12.03 -0.63
CA GLU A 269 -1.20 12.43 0.57
C GLU A 269 -2.65 12.80 0.22
N SER A 270 -2.82 13.53 -0.88
CA SER A 270 -4.10 13.83 -1.51
C SER A 270 -4.04 13.43 -2.98
N ALA A 271 -4.67 12.33 -3.34
CA ALA A 271 -4.91 11.93 -4.72
C ALA A 271 -6.33 12.35 -5.11
N HIS A 272 -6.46 13.27 -6.06
CA HIS A 272 -7.76 13.85 -6.39
C HIS A 272 -8.01 13.94 -7.90
N LEU A 273 -9.30 13.93 -8.24
CA LEU A 273 -9.85 14.19 -9.58
C LEU A 273 -10.74 15.41 -9.52
N TYR A 274 -10.62 16.28 -10.48
CA TYR A 274 -11.53 17.43 -10.64
C TYR A 274 -12.83 17.01 -11.32
N SER A 275 -13.93 17.66 -10.97
CA SER A 275 -15.26 17.30 -11.47
C SER A 275 -15.43 17.41 -12.99
N TYR A 276 -14.66 18.25 -13.64
CA TYR A 276 -14.67 18.37 -15.10
C TYR A 276 -14.06 17.15 -15.81
N ASP A 277 -13.28 16.31 -15.10
CA ASP A 277 -12.69 15.07 -15.62
C ASP A 277 -13.51 13.82 -15.29
N PHE A 278 -14.53 13.91 -14.42
CA PHE A 278 -15.30 12.74 -13.96
C PHE A 278 -15.92 11.94 -15.10
N SER A 279 -16.49 12.62 -16.08
CA SER A 279 -17.14 11.92 -17.22
C SER A 279 -16.12 11.14 -18.06
N ALA A 280 -14.95 11.72 -18.31
CA ALA A 280 -13.89 11.07 -19.06
C ALA A 280 -13.26 9.91 -18.24
N ALA A 281 -13.08 10.09 -16.93
CA ALA A 281 -12.62 9.04 -16.04
C ALA A 281 -13.58 7.86 -15.98
N ASP A 282 -14.89 8.12 -15.83
CA ASP A 282 -15.93 7.10 -15.83
C ASP A 282 -15.95 6.30 -17.15
N GLN A 283 -15.80 6.98 -18.29
CA GLN A 283 -15.74 6.32 -19.59
C GLN A 283 -14.53 5.39 -19.72
N ILE A 284 -13.33 5.86 -19.34
CA ILE A 284 -12.12 5.02 -19.39
C ILE A 284 -12.22 3.83 -18.43
N ILE A 285 -12.78 4.04 -17.23
CA ILE A 285 -13.01 2.94 -16.28
C ILE A 285 -13.93 1.88 -16.91
N LYS A 286 -15.04 2.27 -17.50
CA LYS A 286 -15.97 1.34 -18.16
C LYS A 286 -15.32 0.57 -19.30
N ASP A 287 -14.46 1.22 -20.06
CA ASP A 287 -13.85 0.64 -21.25
C ASP A 287 -12.63 -0.23 -20.94
N LYS A 288 -11.88 0.08 -19.88
CA LYS A 288 -10.54 -0.47 -19.64
C LYS A 288 -10.36 -1.14 -18.28
N TYR A 289 -11.12 -0.73 -17.27
CA TYR A 289 -11.02 -1.38 -15.97
C TYR A 289 -11.67 -2.76 -16.05
N PRO A 290 -10.96 -3.84 -15.76
CA PRO A 290 -11.54 -5.17 -15.81
C PRO A 290 -12.62 -5.27 -14.74
N LEU A 291 -13.88 -5.32 -15.19
CA LEU A 291 -15.05 -5.55 -14.32
C LEU A 291 -15.04 -6.96 -13.71
N GLN A 292 -14.27 -7.87 -14.31
CA GLN A 292 -13.83 -9.10 -13.68
C GLN A 292 -12.33 -8.92 -13.37
N PRO A 293 -11.92 -9.04 -12.11
CA PRO A 293 -10.52 -9.06 -11.80
C PRO A 293 -9.90 -10.21 -12.59
N ASP A 294 -8.95 -9.88 -13.44
CA ASP A 294 -7.98 -10.86 -13.91
C ASP A 294 -7.14 -11.16 -12.66
N TYR A 295 -7.55 -12.22 -11.95
CA TYR A 295 -6.93 -12.63 -10.70
C TYR A 295 -5.59 -13.31 -10.98
N SER A 296 -4.65 -12.60 -11.57
CA SER A 296 -3.27 -13.06 -11.57
C SER A 296 -2.69 -12.90 -10.16
N ASP A 297 -3.00 -13.84 -9.32
CA ASP A 297 -2.35 -13.98 -8.03
C ASP A 297 -1.05 -14.76 -8.24
N SER A 298 0.00 -14.39 -7.53
CA SER A 298 1.29 -15.11 -7.56
C SER A 298 1.18 -16.57 -7.12
N VAL A 299 0.14 -16.89 -6.36
CA VAL A 299 -0.17 -18.28 -5.94
C VAL A 299 -0.93 -19.07 -7.02
N GLY A 300 -1.35 -18.42 -8.10
CA GLY A 300 -2.06 -19.03 -9.23
C GLY A 300 -3.55 -18.75 -9.26
N ASN A 301 -4.19 -19.31 -10.27
CA ASN A 301 -5.63 -19.20 -10.48
C ASN A 301 -6.32 -20.45 -9.91
N PHE A 302 -7.55 -20.29 -9.43
CA PHE A 302 -8.32 -21.41 -8.86
C PHE A 302 -9.64 -21.57 -9.60
N GLU A 303 -10.02 -22.81 -9.83
CA GLU A 303 -11.31 -23.19 -10.36
C GLU A 303 -12.06 -24.03 -9.31
N VAL A 304 -13.23 -23.59 -8.91
CA VAL A 304 -14.10 -24.30 -7.95
C VAL A 304 -15.10 -25.16 -8.71
N THR A 305 -15.11 -26.46 -8.41
CA THR A 305 -16.07 -27.42 -8.95
C THR A 305 -16.92 -28.00 -7.83
N GLU A 306 -17.88 -28.84 -8.13
CA GLU A 306 -18.71 -29.52 -7.10
C GLU A 306 -17.90 -30.31 -6.08
N SER A 307 -16.78 -30.94 -6.48
CA SER A 307 -16.02 -31.86 -5.64
C SER A 307 -14.57 -31.44 -5.39
N THR A 308 -14.03 -30.51 -6.18
CA THR A 308 -12.62 -30.11 -6.10
C THR A 308 -12.46 -28.60 -6.17
N ILE A 309 -11.27 -28.13 -5.75
CA ILE A 309 -10.74 -26.81 -6.10
C ILE A 309 -9.40 -27.08 -6.79
N ASN A 310 -9.29 -26.68 -8.04
CA ASN A 310 -8.11 -26.86 -8.88
C ASN A 310 -7.26 -25.61 -8.87
N GLN A 311 -5.97 -25.73 -8.58
CA GLN A 311 -5.00 -24.63 -8.61
C GLN A 311 -4.17 -24.72 -9.89
N TYR A 312 -4.10 -23.63 -10.64
CA TYR A 312 -3.36 -23.51 -11.89
C TYR A 312 -2.22 -22.51 -11.76
N HIS A 313 -1.13 -22.76 -12.46
CA HIS A 313 -0.01 -21.82 -12.51
C HIS A 313 -0.43 -20.50 -13.17
N PRO A 314 -0.08 -19.34 -12.59
CA PRO A 314 -0.62 -18.05 -13.02
C PRO A 314 -0.20 -17.67 -14.46
N GLU A 315 0.98 -18.10 -14.90
CA GLU A 315 1.53 -17.74 -16.22
C GLU A 315 1.33 -18.83 -17.27
N THR A 316 1.49 -20.11 -16.89
CA THR A 316 1.42 -21.23 -17.85
C THR A 316 0.04 -21.85 -17.97
N GLY A 317 -0.84 -21.63 -17.00
CA GLY A 317 -2.15 -22.27 -16.94
C GLY A 317 -2.11 -23.79 -16.65
N GLU A 318 -0.92 -24.33 -16.31
CA GLU A 318 -0.79 -25.75 -15.96
C GLU A 318 -1.40 -26.04 -14.59
N LEU A 319 -2.02 -27.21 -14.45
CA LEU A 319 -2.58 -27.68 -13.19
C LEU A 319 -1.46 -27.96 -12.19
N VAL A 320 -1.43 -27.19 -11.09
CA VAL A 320 -0.42 -27.31 -10.02
C VAL A 320 -0.87 -28.27 -8.94
N LYS A 321 -2.12 -28.14 -8.48
CA LYS A 321 -2.66 -28.96 -7.39
C LYS A 321 -4.18 -29.08 -7.48
N VAL A 322 -4.69 -30.21 -7.00
CA VAL A 322 -6.11 -30.47 -6.82
C VAL A 322 -6.38 -30.67 -5.32
N TYR A 323 -7.32 -29.89 -4.80
CA TYR A 323 -7.83 -30.02 -3.44
C TYR A 323 -9.16 -30.75 -3.49
N GLU A 324 -9.24 -31.93 -2.89
CA GLU A 324 -10.41 -32.79 -2.94
C GLU A 324 -11.12 -32.86 -1.60
N GLY A 325 -12.44 -32.73 -1.59
CA GLY A 325 -13.24 -32.86 -0.38
C GLY A 325 -14.64 -32.28 -0.52
N LYS A 326 -15.55 -32.78 0.32
CA LYS A 326 -16.94 -32.31 0.36
C LYS A 326 -17.13 -31.00 1.12
N ASP A 327 -16.23 -30.70 2.05
CA ASP A 327 -16.28 -29.49 2.85
C ASP A 327 -15.40 -28.40 2.22
N LYS A 328 -16.03 -27.57 1.39
CA LYS A 328 -15.38 -26.48 0.67
C LYS A 328 -14.69 -25.47 1.61
N ARG A 329 -15.28 -25.17 2.76
CA ARG A 329 -14.68 -24.23 3.72
C ARG A 329 -13.35 -24.78 4.25
N LYS A 330 -13.29 -26.08 4.49
CA LYS A 330 -12.05 -26.74 4.93
C LYS A 330 -10.98 -26.67 3.83
N LEU A 331 -11.35 -26.94 2.58
CA LEU A 331 -10.44 -26.84 1.43
C LEU A 331 -9.90 -25.42 1.25
N ILE A 332 -10.73 -24.41 1.37
CA ILE A 332 -10.29 -23.00 1.27
C ILE A 332 -9.35 -22.64 2.41
N TYR A 333 -9.63 -23.10 3.63
CA TYR A 333 -8.72 -22.90 4.76
C TYR A 333 -7.35 -23.56 4.51
N GLU A 334 -7.33 -24.76 3.93
CA GLU A 334 -6.12 -25.46 3.52
C GLU A 334 -5.36 -24.65 2.46
N ILE A 335 -6.05 -24.18 1.41
CA ILE A 335 -5.47 -23.33 0.35
C ILE A 335 -4.82 -22.07 0.95
N ILE A 336 -5.52 -21.34 1.81
CA ILE A 336 -5.00 -20.11 2.44
C ILE A 336 -3.79 -20.42 3.33
N THR A 337 -3.82 -21.53 4.03
CA THR A 337 -2.73 -21.96 4.93
C THR A 337 -1.47 -22.34 4.14
N GLU A 338 -1.64 -23.04 3.03
CA GLU A 338 -0.53 -23.45 2.17
C GLU A 338 0.00 -22.31 1.29
N ASN A 339 -0.82 -21.31 1.01
CA ASN A 339 -0.49 -20.16 0.18
C ASN A 339 -0.62 -18.86 0.97
N PRO A 340 0.26 -18.59 1.94
CA PRO A 340 0.15 -17.41 2.81
C PRO A 340 0.28 -16.06 2.07
N SER A 341 0.76 -16.09 0.82
CA SER A 341 0.86 -14.91 -0.05
C SER A 341 -0.38 -14.67 -0.91
N ILE A 342 -1.42 -15.51 -0.80
CA ILE A 342 -2.68 -15.29 -1.53
C ILE A 342 -3.25 -13.90 -1.22
N LEU A 343 -3.68 -13.21 -2.26
CA LEU A 343 -4.26 -11.88 -2.09
C LEU A 343 -5.60 -11.97 -1.33
N PRO A 344 -5.85 -11.08 -0.33
CA PRO A 344 -7.06 -11.16 0.49
C PRO A 344 -8.38 -11.15 -0.30
N HIS A 345 -8.43 -10.38 -1.39
CA HIS A 345 -9.61 -10.34 -2.26
C HIS A 345 -9.79 -11.64 -3.07
N HIS A 346 -8.72 -12.31 -3.45
CA HIS A 346 -8.77 -13.61 -4.10
C HIS A 346 -9.27 -14.69 -3.14
N ALA A 347 -8.77 -14.70 -1.90
CA ALA A 347 -9.29 -15.59 -0.87
C ALA A 347 -10.78 -15.36 -0.59
N ALA A 348 -11.22 -14.09 -0.54
CA ALA A 348 -12.64 -13.74 -0.37
C ALA A 348 -13.51 -14.20 -1.55
N TYR A 349 -13.00 -14.07 -2.78
CA TYR A 349 -13.68 -14.56 -3.98
C TYR A 349 -13.85 -16.09 -3.95
N LEU A 350 -12.79 -16.82 -3.65
CA LEU A 350 -12.85 -18.28 -3.48
C LEU A 350 -13.90 -18.71 -2.45
N MET A 351 -13.98 -17.99 -1.32
CA MET A 351 -14.99 -18.24 -0.28
C MET A 351 -16.40 -17.99 -0.82
N ALA A 352 -16.59 -16.93 -1.59
CA ALA A 352 -17.90 -16.59 -2.18
C ALA A 352 -18.32 -17.60 -3.24
N GLU A 353 -17.43 -18.01 -4.13
CA GLU A 353 -17.68 -18.97 -5.18
C GLU A 353 -17.99 -20.37 -4.60
N ALA A 354 -17.21 -20.81 -3.64
CA ALA A 354 -17.44 -22.07 -2.95
C ALA A 354 -18.73 -22.12 -2.10
N ALA A 355 -19.31 -20.96 -1.78
CA ALA A 355 -20.59 -20.89 -1.07
C ALA A 355 -21.80 -21.02 -2.01
N GLN A 356 -21.61 -20.92 -3.33
CA GLN A 356 -22.66 -21.02 -4.34
C GLN A 356 -22.84 -22.45 -4.88
N ILE A 357 -21.86 -23.30 -4.67
CA ILE A 357 -21.82 -24.72 -5.05
C ILE A 357 -22.02 -25.58 -3.81
#